data_c9463f00ee1519cedd3bae6e99d88963
#
_entry.id   c9463f00ee1519cedd3bae6e99d88963
#
_cell.length_a   1.000
_cell.length_b   1.000
_cell.length_c   1.000
_cell.angle_alpha   90.00
_cell.angle_beta   90.00
_cell.angle_gamma   90.00
#
_symmetry.space_group_name_H-M   'P 1'
#
loop_
_entity.id
_entity.type
_entity.pdbx_description
1 polymer ?
#
loop_
_entity_poly.entity_id
_entity_poly.type
_entity_poly.pdbx_seq_one_letter_code
_entity_poly.pdbx_strand_id
1 'polypeptide(L)'
;MIKKILIALLAALPLAASAQLSSGKWVTHTRFAISSTQNVIDTKDKVYSLVNNSLYCFDKSTKAQTVLSNQNQLSGTLISGIYYNYDKQYLVVAYDDSNIDIVANDGKVTNIPNIKDAVMTQSRVINDVTFSGDKIFVATGFGFVVIDDAKMQI
;
A
#
# COMPACT_ATOMS: atom_id res chain seq x y z
N MET A 1 33.90 51.29 21.50
CA MET A 1 33.91 50.49 20.27
C MET A 1 33.78 49.00 20.52
N ILE A 2 34.54 48.41 21.44
CA ILE A 2 34.58 46.93 21.70
C ILE A 2 33.22 46.34 22.10
N LYS A 3 32.40 47.02 22.92
CA LYS A 3 31.06 46.56 23.33
C LYS A 3 30.07 46.40 22.15
N LYS A 4 30.15 47.26 21.13
CA LYS A 4 29.26 47.17 19.95
C LYS A 4 29.66 46.02 19.00
N ILE A 5 30.93 45.70 18.94
CA ILE A 5 31.46 44.58 18.15
C ILE A 5 31.07 43.25 18.80
N LEU A 6 31.09 43.16 20.14
CA LEU A 6 30.71 41.96 20.87
C LEU A 6 29.21 41.61 20.70
N ILE A 7 28.34 42.63 20.65
CA ILE A 7 26.88 42.46 20.46
C ILE A 7 26.59 42.01 19.02
N ALA A 8 27.34 42.53 18.03
CA ALA A 8 27.18 42.10 16.64
C ALA A 8 27.66 40.64 16.39
N LEU A 9 28.68 40.18 17.12
CA LEU A 9 29.15 38.79 17.07
C LEU A 9 28.16 37.82 17.71
N LEU A 10 27.47 38.23 18.79
CA LEU A 10 26.47 37.40 19.46
C LEU A 10 25.18 37.26 18.66
N ALA A 11 24.83 38.24 17.81
CA ALA A 11 23.64 38.20 16.95
C ALA A 11 23.81 37.33 15.70
N ALA A 12 25.03 36.94 15.31
CA ALA A 12 25.33 36.11 14.15
C ALA A 12 25.32 34.62 14.45
N LEU A 13 25.20 34.18 15.69
CA LEU A 13 25.25 32.79 16.11
C LEU A 13 23.99 31.93 15.89
N PRO A 14 22.76 32.44 15.77
CA PRO A 14 21.59 31.59 15.60
C PRO A 14 21.30 31.16 14.15
N LEU A 15 22.02 31.63 13.15
CA LEU A 15 21.72 31.33 11.75
C LEU A 15 22.38 30.04 11.19
N ALA A 16 23.21 29.38 11.97
CA ALA A 16 23.92 28.19 11.54
C ALA A 16 23.34 26.86 12.02
N ALA A 17 22.23 26.86 12.78
CA ALA A 17 21.76 25.67 13.50
C ALA A 17 20.61 24.89 12.83
N SER A 18 20.17 25.25 11.62
CA SER A 18 18.98 24.63 11.03
C SER A 18 19.21 23.76 9.77
N ALA A 19 20.44 23.40 9.47
CA ALA A 19 20.75 22.62 8.25
C ALA A 19 21.43 21.28 8.51
N GLN A 20 21.38 20.72 9.71
CA GLN A 20 21.82 19.34 9.91
C GLN A 20 20.61 18.40 9.85
N LEU A 21 20.34 17.89 8.64
CA LEU A 21 19.63 16.61 8.50
C LEU A 21 20.43 15.57 9.29
N SER A 22 19.80 14.98 10.31
CA SER A 22 20.44 13.91 11.09
C SER A 22 20.91 12.81 10.11
N SER A 23 22.20 12.63 9.98
CA SER A 23 22.75 11.57 9.13
C SER A 23 22.25 10.22 9.63
N GLY A 24 21.63 9.43 8.74
CA GLY A 24 21.11 8.12 9.05
C GLY A 24 19.58 8.02 9.12
N LYS A 25 18.83 9.09 8.95
CA LYS A 25 17.38 9.01 8.80
C LYS A 25 17.02 8.84 7.33
N TRP A 26 16.60 7.65 6.95
CA TRP A 26 16.02 7.40 5.63
C TRP A 26 14.69 8.14 5.53
N VAL A 27 14.57 9.01 4.54
CA VAL A 27 13.32 9.69 4.21
C VAL A 27 12.82 9.09 2.91
N THR A 28 11.68 8.45 2.94
CA THR A 28 11.02 7.96 1.73
C THR A 28 10.44 9.16 0.98
N HIS A 29 11.00 9.46 -0.17
CA HIS A 29 10.45 10.46 -1.08
C HIS A 29 9.28 9.85 -1.85
N THR A 30 8.06 10.20 -1.48
CA THR A 30 6.83 9.73 -2.13
C THR A 30 6.54 10.39 -3.48
N ARG A 31 7.39 11.34 -3.92
CA ARG A 31 7.26 12.04 -5.21
C ARG A 31 8.20 11.48 -6.25
N PHE A 32 8.09 10.20 -6.57
CA PHE A 32 8.68 9.70 -7.80
C PHE A 32 7.77 10.05 -8.99
N ALA A 33 8.38 10.31 -10.16
CA ALA A 33 7.63 10.48 -11.40
C ALA A 33 6.77 9.23 -11.64
N ILE A 34 5.47 9.35 -11.42
CA ILE A 34 4.50 8.29 -11.65
C ILE A 34 4.33 8.20 -13.15
N SER A 35 4.77 7.11 -13.77
CA SER A 35 4.77 6.95 -15.21
C SER A 35 3.58 6.14 -15.73
N SER A 36 2.97 5.28 -14.90
CA SER A 36 1.86 4.43 -15.32
C SER A 36 0.95 4.09 -14.16
N THR A 37 -0.32 4.46 -14.26
CA THR A 37 -1.39 4.07 -13.34
C THR A 37 -2.15 2.92 -13.96
N GLN A 38 -2.23 1.79 -13.27
CA GLN A 38 -2.86 0.57 -13.74
C GLN A 38 -4.33 0.48 -13.30
N ASN A 39 -4.62 0.92 -12.09
CA ASN A 39 -5.98 0.88 -11.53
C ASN A 39 -6.19 1.99 -10.51
N VAL A 40 -7.43 2.49 -10.40
CA VAL A 40 -7.87 3.44 -9.39
C VAL A 40 -9.21 2.97 -8.83
N ILE A 41 -9.31 2.88 -7.51
CA ILE A 41 -10.52 2.52 -6.79
C ILE A 41 -10.90 3.68 -5.87
N ASP A 42 -12.07 4.26 -6.09
CA ASP A 42 -12.64 5.28 -5.22
C ASP A 42 -13.59 4.63 -4.20
N THR A 43 -13.30 4.82 -2.92
CA THR A 43 -14.14 4.35 -1.83
C THR A 43 -14.75 5.55 -1.07
N LYS A 44 -15.57 5.28 -0.07
CA LYS A 44 -16.16 6.36 0.73
C LYS A 44 -15.09 7.28 1.35
N ASP A 45 -14.07 6.71 1.98
CA ASP A 45 -13.10 7.43 2.81
C ASP A 45 -11.72 7.54 2.19
N LYS A 46 -11.39 6.68 1.23
CA LYS A 46 -10.05 6.54 0.64
C LYS A 46 -10.10 6.42 -0.87
N VAL A 47 -9.00 6.75 -1.52
CA VAL A 47 -8.75 6.40 -2.91
C VAL A 47 -7.50 5.53 -2.95
N TYR A 48 -7.62 4.36 -3.55
CA TYR A 48 -6.50 3.46 -3.80
C TYR A 48 -6.07 3.57 -5.26
N SER A 49 -4.77 3.57 -5.50
CA SER A 49 -4.22 3.62 -6.86
C SER A 49 -3.05 2.65 -6.98
N LEU A 50 -3.15 1.76 -7.95
CA LEU A 50 -2.05 0.87 -8.31
C LEU A 50 -1.21 1.53 -9.40
N VAL A 51 0.04 1.83 -9.06
CA VAL A 51 0.99 2.53 -9.93
C VAL A 51 2.32 1.80 -9.90
N ASN A 52 2.77 1.30 -11.04
CA ASN A 52 4.05 0.56 -11.16
C ASN A 52 4.19 -0.53 -10.08
N ASN A 53 3.17 -1.36 -9.88
CA ASN A 53 3.10 -2.43 -8.87
C ASN A 53 3.18 -1.95 -7.40
N SER A 54 3.05 -0.65 -7.16
CA SER A 54 2.98 -0.07 -5.82
C SER A 54 1.57 0.44 -5.53
N LEU A 55 1.10 0.20 -4.32
CA LEU A 55 -0.24 0.60 -3.90
C LEU A 55 -0.18 1.93 -3.14
N TYR A 56 -0.78 2.95 -3.71
CA TYR A 56 -0.98 4.26 -3.08
C TYR A 56 -2.36 4.33 -2.45
N CYS A 57 -2.42 4.88 -1.25
CA CYS A 57 -3.66 5.16 -0.53
C CYS A 57 -3.74 6.65 -0.22
N PHE A 58 -4.79 7.30 -0.66
CA PHE A 58 -5.11 8.68 -0.35
C PHE A 58 -6.32 8.72 0.60
N ASP A 59 -6.13 9.28 1.78
CA ASP A 59 -7.20 9.50 2.76
C ASP A 59 -7.93 10.80 2.45
N LYS A 60 -9.24 10.74 2.20
CA LYS A 60 -10.04 11.90 1.80
C LYS A 60 -10.26 12.91 2.92
N SER A 61 -10.22 12.47 4.18
CA SER A 61 -10.45 13.30 5.35
C SER A 61 -9.21 14.09 5.72
N THR A 62 -8.08 13.41 5.85
CA THR A 62 -6.80 14.00 6.27
C THR A 62 -5.99 14.58 5.12
N LYS A 63 -6.35 14.24 3.86
CA LYS A 63 -5.60 14.54 2.63
C LYS A 63 -4.20 13.92 2.63
N ALA A 64 -3.94 12.96 3.51
CA ALA A 64 -2.68 12.24 3.58
C ALA A 64 -2.58 11.21 2.45
N GLN A 65 -1.38 11.09 1.91
CA GLN A 65 -1.04 10.05 0.95
C GLN A 65 -0.02 9.11 1.57
N THR A 66 -0.29 7.82 1.53
CA THR A 66 0.60 6.77 2.02
C THR A 66 0.87 5.74 0.92
N VAL A 67 2.00 5.06 1.00
CA VAL A 67 2.32 3.92 0.13
C VAL A 67 2.25 2.66 0.97
N LEU A 68 1.43 1.72 0.54
CA LEU A 68 1.37 0.39 1.12
C LEU A 68 2.34 -0.52 0.37
N SER A 69 3.25 -1.15 1.08
CA SER A 69 4.29 -2.00 0.52
C SER A 69 4.64 -3.14 1.47
N ASN A 70 5.43 -4.09 1.01
CA ASN A 70 5.94 -5.17 1.84
C ASN A 70 6.88 -4.71 2.97
N GLN A 71 7.37 -3.48 2.93
CA GLN A 71 8.18 -2.91 4.01
C GLN A 71 7.36 -2.43 5.20
N ASN A 72 6.07 -2.21 5.01
CA ASN A 72 5.22 -1.65 6.06
C ASN A 72 3.99 -2.48 6.41
N GLN A 73 3.34 -3.13 5.47
CA GLN A 73 2.09 -3.85 5.77
C GLN A 73 1.80 -5.04 4.86
N LEU A 74 2.16 -4.97 3.58
CA LEU A 74 1.78 -5.96 2.58
C LEU A 74 2.72 -7.17 2.61
N SER A 75 2.19 -8.34 2.22
CA SER A 75 2.93 -9.61 2.23
C SER A 75 3.75 -9.85 0.95
N GLY A 76 3.46 -9.14 -0.14
CA GLY A 76 4.12 -9.30 -1.43
C GLY A 76 4.70 -8.01 -1.99
N THR A 77 5.46 -8.12 -3.10
CA THR A 77 6.15 -6.98 -3.73
C THR A 77 5.56 -6.58 -5.08
N LEU A 78 5.12 -7.55 -5.89
CA LEU A 78 4.61 -7.32 -7.24
C LEU A 78 3.10 -7.48 -7.24
N ILE A 79 2.40 -6.36 -7.15
CA ILE A 79 0.93 -6.35 -7.15
C ILE A 79 0.46 -6.46 -8.61
N SER A 80 -0.34 -7.48 -8.90
CA SER A 80 -0.96 -7.71 -10.23
C SER A 80 -2.34 -7.08 -10.34
N GLY A 81 -3.07 -6.93 -9.24
CA GLY A 81 -4.40 -6.34 -9.25
C GLY A 81 -4.88 -5.90 -7.87
N ILE A 82 -5.83 -4.96 -7.87
CA ILE A 82 -6.54 -4.51 -6.66
C ILE A 82 -8.03 -4.54 -6.91
N TYR A 83 -8.81 -4.97 -5.91
CA TYR A 83 -10.26 -5.12 -5.97
C TYR A 83 -10.89 -4.69 -4.65
N TYR A 84 -12.07 -4.07 -4.68
CA TYR A 84 -12.67 -3.56 -3.46
C TYR A 84 -14.07 -4.10 -3.22
N ASN A 85 -14.29 -4.62 -2.03
CA ASN A 85 -15.63 -5.00 -1.56
C ASN A 85 -16.31 -3.77 -0.95
N TYR A 86 -17.28 -3.18 -1.67
CA TYR A 86 -17.98 -1.98 -1.22
C TYR A 86 -18.95 -2.26 -0.06
N ASP A 87 -19.50 -3.46 0.02
CA ASP A 87 -20.44 -3.83 1.08
C ASP A 87 -19.73 -4.01 2.42
N LYS A 88 -18.58 -4.64 2.42
CA LYS A 88 -17.81 -4.98 3.63
C LYS A 88 -16.59 -4.07 3.85
N GLN A 89 -16.32 -3.15 2.94
CA GLN A 89 -15.32 -2.09 3.05
C GLN A 89 -13.88 -2.59 3.28
N TYR A 90 -13.43 -3.53 2.46
CA TYR A 90 -12.04 -3.98 2.43
C TYR A 90 -11.49 -4.07 1.01
N LEU A 91 -10.18 -3.96 0.90
CA LEU A 91 -9.43 -4.09 -0.35
C LEU A 91 -8.81 -5.48 -0.44
N VAL A 92 -8.93 -6.11 -1.59
CA VAL A 92 -8.18 -7.32 -1.95
C VAL A 92 -7.01 -6.91 -2.84
N VAL A 93 -5.81 -7.32 -2.46
CA VAL A 93 -4.57 -7.10 -3.20
C VAL A 93 -4.07 -8.45 -3.71
N ALA A 94 -4.05 -8.63 -5.02
CA ALA A 94 -3.52 -9.82 -5.68
C ALA A 94 -2.09 -9.60 -6.16
N TYR A 95 -1.26 -10.62 -6.05
CA TYR A 95 0.15 -10.58 -6.43
C TYR A 95 0.47 -11.50 -7.61
N ASP A 96 1.55 -11.20 -8.33
CA ASP A 96 2.02 -12.00 -9.47
C ASP A 96 2.34 -13.46 -9.08
N ASP A 97 2.76 -13.69 -7.84
CA ASP A 97 3.02 -15.03 -7.30
C ASP A 97 1.76 -15.76 -6.81
N SER A 98 0.58 -15.19 -7.08
CA SER A 98 -0.73 -15.71 -6.68
C SER A 98 -1.02 -15.67 -5.18
N ASN A 99 -0.25 -14.91 -4.42
CA ASN A 99 -0.58 -14.54 -3.06
C ASN A 99 -1.73 -13.52 -3.03
N ILE A 100 -2.45 -13.45 -1.94
CA ILE A 100 -3.53 -12.49 -1.73
C ILE A 100 -3.39 -11.85 -0.35
N ASP A 101 -3.55 -10.54 -0.28
CA ASP A 101 -3.77 -9.82 0.98
C ASP A 101 -5.17 -9.20 0.99
N ILE A 102 -5.80 -9.25 2.15
CA ILE A 102 -7.03 -8.50 2.43
C ILE A 102 -6.68 -7.38 3.38
N VAL A 103 -6.88 -6.15 2.92
CA VAL A 103 -6.60 -4.92 3.67
C VAL A 103 -7.93 -4.35 4.17
N ALA A 104 -8.17 -4.45 5.47
CA ALA A 104 -9.36 -3.90 6.11
C ALA A 104 -9.31 -2.36 6.15
N ASN A 105 -10.46 -1.73 6.38
CA ASN A 105 -10.54 -0.27 6.36
C ASN A 105 -9.72 0.39 7.50
N ASP A 106 -9.49 -0.32 8.60
CA ASP A 106 -8.62 0.09 9.71
C ASP A 106 -7.12 -0.08 9.40
N GLY A 107 -6.77 -0.65 8.24
CA GLY A 107 -5.41 -0.90 7.80
C GLY A 107 -4.85 -2.26 8.20
N LYS A 108 -5.61 -3.10 8.93
CA LYS A 108 -5.18 -4.47 9.23
C LYS A 108 -5.08 -5.30 7.96
N VAL A 109 -3.97 -6.02 7.80
CA VAL A 109 -3.76 -6.92 6.67
C VAL A 109 -3.90 -8.38 7.12
N THR A 110 -4.65 -9.15 6.33
CA THR A 110 -4.75 -10.61 6.48
C THR A 110 -4.24 -11.25 5.20
N ASN A 111 -3.23 -12.09 5.31
CA ASN A 111 -2.64 -12.79 4.18
C ASN A 111 -3.32 -14.15 3.94
N ILE A 112 -3.56 -14.47 2.67
CA ILE A 112 -4.15 -15.75 2.21
C ILE A 112 -3.19 -16.36 1.16
N PRO A 113 -2.20 -17.15 1.57
CA PRO A 113 -1.19 -17.70 0.69
C PRO A 113 -1.61 -19.00 0.00
N ASN A 114 -2.79 -19.51 0.25
CA ASN A 114 -3.23 -20.86 -0.16
C ASN A 114 -3.05 -21.16 -1.66
N ILE A 115 -3.32 -20.18 -2.56
CA ILE A 115 -3.15 -20.37 -4.01
C ILE A 115 -1.66 -20.40 -4.35
N LYS A 116 -0.88 -19.50 -3.77
CA LYS A 116 0.58 -19.45 -3.92
C LYS A 116 1.25 -20.75 -3.49
N ASP A 117 0.85 -21.29 -2.35
CA ASP A 117 1.48 -22.45 -1.72
C ASP A 117 0.96 -23.78 -2.28
N ALA A 118 -0.10 -23.76 -3.11
CA ALA A 118 -0.66 -24.96 -3.71
C ALA A 118 0.34 -25.62 -4.67
N VAL A 119 0.54 -26.94 -4.52
CA VAL A 119 1.37 -27.73 -5.41
C VAL A 119 0.52 -28.17 -6.61
N MET A 120 0.73 -27.56 -7.77
CA MET A 120 0.02 -27.88 -9.00
C MET A 120 0.87 -27.54 -10.24
N THR A 121 0.51 -28.13 -11.36
CA THR A 121 1.18 -27.88 -12.65
C THR A 121 0.49 -26.81 -13.49
N GLN A 122 -0.76 -26.49 -13.17
CA GLN A 122 -1.55 -25.48 -13.88
C GLN A 122 -1.10 -24.06 -13.48
N SER A 123 -1.42 -23.09 -14.35
CA SER A 123 -1.17 -21.68 -14.06
C SER A 123 -2.02 -21.20 -12.87
N ARG A 124 -1.39 -20.61 -11.88
CA ARG A 124 -2.06 -20.04 -10.69
C ARG A 124 -2.38 -18.56 -10.83
N VAL A 125 -2.06 -17.94 -11.97
CA VAL A 125 -2.29 -16.50 -12.20
C VAL A 125 -3.71 -16.12 -11.79
N ILE A 126 -3.82 -15.07 -11.00
CA ILE A 126 -5.10 -14.47 -10.62
C ILE A 126 -5.49 -13.51 -11.74
N ASN A 127 -6.62 -13.79 -12.38
CA ASN A 127 -7.13 -13.02 -13.50
C ASN A 127 -8.14 -11.95 -13.06
N ASP A 128 -8.97 -12.27 -12.06
CA ASP A 128 -10.02 -11.38 -11.57
C ASP A 128 -10.50 -11.79 -10.17
N VAL A 129 -11.10 -10.85 -9.44
CA VAL A 129 -11.72 -11.08 -8.13
C VAL A 129 -13.07 -10.39 -8.08
N THR A 130 -14.10 -11.13 -7.68
CA THR A 130 -15.45 -10.61 -7.48
C THR A 130 -16.04 -11.06 -6.14
N PHE A 131 -17.10 -10.38 -5.69
CA PHE A 131 -17.69 -10.57 -4.37
C PHE A 131 -19.18 -10.91 -4.50
N SER A 132 -19.66 -11.85 -3.69
CA SER A 132 -21.09 -12.14 -3.58
C SER A 132 -21.41 -12.67 -2.19
N GLY A 133 -22.24 -11.96 -1.43
CA GLY A 133 -22.57 -12.29 -0.05
C GLY A 133 -21.33 -12.38 0.82
N ASP A 134 -21.15 -13.54 1.46
CA ASP A 134 -20.00 -13.83 2.33
C ASP A 134 -18.87 -14.57 1.60
N LYS A 135 -18.77 -14.42 0.30
CA LYS A 135 -17.77 -15.13 -0.52
C LYS A 135 -17.00 -14.18 -1.41
N ILE A 136 -15.71 -14.46 -1.52
CA ILE A 136 -14.79 -13.86 -2.49
C ILE A 136 -14.52 -14.92 -3.55
N PHE A 137 -14.82 -14.61 -4.80
CA PHE A 137 -14.56 -15.49 -5.93
C PHE A 137 -13.32 -14.99 -6.66
N VAL A 138 -12.31 -15.84 -6.77
CA VAL A 138 -11.04 -15.55 -7.41
C VAL A 138 -10.94 -16.38 -8.68
N ALA A 139 -10.96 -15.73 -9.84
CA ALA A 139 -10.72 -16.36 -11.13
C ALA A 139 -9.22 -16.60 -11.32
N THR A 140 -8.83 -17.82 -11.61
CA THR A 140 -7.43 -18.23 -11.76
C THR A 140 -7.18 -18.93 -13.09
N GLY A 141 -5.92 -19.16 -13.43
CA GLY A 141 -5.55 -19.91 -14.62
C GLY A 141 -5.93 -21.41 -14.59
N PHE A 142 -6.36 -21.93 -13.44
CA PHE A 142 -6.82 -23.32 -13.28
C PHE A 142 -8.32 -23.44 -12.98
N GLY A 143 -9.06 -22.34 -12.97
CA GLY A 143 -10.48 -22.31 -12.66
C GLY A 143 -10.81 -21.17 -11.70
N PHE A 144 -11.74 -21.38 -10.77
CA PHE A 144 -12.03 -20.39 -9.74
C PHE A 144 -11.88 -20.96 -8.33
N VAL A 145 -11.50 -20.10 -7.41
CA VAL A 145 -11.36 -20.40 -5.99
C VAL A 145 -12.37 -19.57 -5.22
N VAL A 146 -12.95 -20.15 -4.17
CA VAL A 146 -13.88 -19.46 -3.28
C VAL A 146 -13.22 -19.30 -1.92
N ILE A 147 -13.11 -18.06 -1.49
CA ILE A 147 -12.62 -17.72 -0.14
C ILE A 147 -13.83 -17.39 0.73
N ASP A 148 -13.92 -18.01 1.89
CA ASP A 148 -14.90 -17.65 2.92
C ASP A 148 -14.46 -16.34 3.58
N ASP A 149 -15.23 -15.29 3.38
CA ASP A 149 -14.90 -13.95 3.83
C ASP A 149 -14.85 -13.84 5.38
N ALA A 150 -15.75 -14.55 6.09
CA ALA A 150 -15.75 -14.49 7.55
C ALA A 150 -14.54 -15.21 8.18
N LYS A 151 -14.04 -16.25 7.51
CA LYS A 151 -12.90 -17.05 7.99
C LYS A 151 -11.57 -16.61 7.37
N MET A 152 -11.63 -15.85 6.27
CA MET A 152 -10.47 -15.49 5.44
C MET A 152 -9.67 -16.72 5.00
N GLN A 153 -10.36 -17.76 4.54
CA GLN A 153 -9.81 -19.06 4.16
C GLN A 153 -10.52 -19.60 2.91
N ILE A 154 -9.77 -20.39 2.12
CA ILE A 154 -10.29 -21.17 1.01
C ILE A 154 -11.01 -22.40 1.53
#